data_785a19b1b79a4e8b89c587d0cab46796
#
_entry.id   785a19b1b79a4e8b89c587d0cab46796
#
_cell.length_a   1.000
_cell.length_b   1.000
_cell.length_c   1.000
_cell.angle_alpha   90.00
_cell.angle_beta   90.00
_cell.angle_gamma   90.00
#
_symmetry.space_group_name_H-M   'P 1'
#
loop_
_entity.id
_entity.type
_entity.pdbx_description
1 polymer ?
#
loop_
_entity_poly.entity_id
_entity_poly.type
_entity_poly.pdbx_seq_one_letter_code
_entity_poly.pdbx_strand_id
1 'polypeptide(L)'
;MAEIKLIPGGQQDQTPVSAQSPLKNPWVFFQEYRQDTEPGGTITYYNVFSGVILFQNRIHTDSCEEIREKANALAINFCANGRFESQFSENDLGIVEPGDVAVSLYDGEHGTHSISRFPLGFYDGLSLYVDCDLAMKWLAKNFPCLSINLNHLKDQLLKDHWYWVGPAGTRCEHVFRELFECVSYADKAYIQLKVAELFLLLPLVRSQECTEQYYPMQQVQLVRHLRDLLISDTTSRTTIEDLARAHHISVTRFQKIFKKLYGTSIYQYVKQYRLEQATIELTNSARSITDIALDAGFSSASKFGESFKKRYGVTPTQYRLQFRDRNGIIELNQNI
;
A
#
# COMPACT_ATOMS: atom_id res chain seq x y z
N MET A 1 26.97 -4.86 -6.31
CA MET A 1 25.49 -4.69 -6.41
C MET A 1 24.91 -5.43 -5.22
N ALA A 2 24.27 -4.72 -4.31
CA ALA A 2 23.57 -5.37 -3.20
C ALA A 2 22.37 -6.15 -3.75
N GLU A 3 22.24 -7.40 -3.39
CA GLU A 3 21.10 -8.23 -3.74
C GLU A 3 19.98 -7.91 -2.76
N ILE A 4 18.86 -7.43 -3.26
CA ILE A 4 17.66 -7.18 -2.44
C ILE A 4 16.88 -8.49 -2.43
N LYS A 5 16.83 -9.14 -1.27
CA LYS A 5 15.96 -10.30 -1.05
C LYS A 5 14.69 -9.83 -0.36
N LEU A 6 13.57 -9.99 -1.01
CA LEU A 6 12.25 -9.74 -0.45
C LEU A 6 11.63 -11.09 -0.08
N ILE A 7 11.21 -11.26 1.16
CA ILE A 7 10.64 -12.51 1.68
C ILE A 7 9.18 -12.24 2.08
N PRO A 8 8.20 -13.02 1.61
CA PRO A 8 6.81 -12.91 2.08
C PRO A 8 6.71 -13.28 3.57
N GLY A 9 5.94 -12.50 4.34
CA GLY A 9 5.70 -12.79 5.76
C GLY A 9 4.81 -14.02 5.95
N GLY A 10 5.42 -15.16 6.23
CA GLY A 10 4.78 -16.45 6.51
C GLY A 10 5.72 -17.59 6.18
N GLN A 11 6.05 -18.41 7.19
CA GLN A 11 7.02 -19.50 7.07
C GLN A 11 6.80 -20.33 5.81
N GLN A 12 7.73 -20.27 4.86
CA GLN A 12 8.32 -21.40 4.14
C GLN A 12 9.22 -20.91 3.00
N ASP A 13 10.34 -21.62 2.79
CA ASP A 13 11.32 -21.45 1.71
C ASP A 13 10.66 -21.29 0.34
N GLN A 14 10.64 -20.05 -0.19
CA GLN A 14 10.39 -19.82 -1.59
C GLN A 14 11.51 -18.95 -2.15
N THR A 15 12.39 -19.57 -2.90
CA THR A 15 13.40 -18.91 -3.72
C THR A 15 12.71 -17.99 -4.73
N PRO A 16 13.08 -16.70 -4.82
CA PRO A 16 12.53 -15.82 -5.83
C PRO A 16 12.95 -16.32 -7.23
N VAL A 17 11.97 -16.54 -8.09
CA VAL A 17 12.24 -16.84 -9.51
C VAL A 17 12.56 -15.52 -10.19
N SER A 18 13.84 -15.22 -10.39
CA SER A 18 14.26 -14.11 -11.24
C SER A 18 14.02 -14.47 -12.70
N ALA A 19 12.97 -13.95 -13.30
CA ALA A 19 12.74 -14.06 -14.73
C ALA A 19 13.24 -12.79 -15.43
N GLN A 20 14.01 -12.95 -16.51
CA GLN A 20 14.24 -11.85 -17.44
C GLN A 20 12.88 -11.46 -18.06
N SER A 21 12.62 -10.14 -18.10
CA SER A 21 11.40 -9.61 -18.70
C SER A 21 11.16 -10.18 -20.09
N PRO A 22 9.93 -10.62 -20.42
CA PRO A 22 9.56 -11.00 -21.80
C PRO A 22 9.67 -9.82 -22.78
N LEU A 23 9.81 -8.59 -22.28
CA LEU A 23 10.16 -7.41 -23.06
C LEU A 23 11.68 -7.42 -23.26
N LYS A 24 12.16 -7.41 -24.49
CA LYS A 24 13.59 -7.38 -24.88
C LYS A 24 14.29 -6.08 -24.44
N ASN A 25 14.09 -5.65 -23.21
CA ASN A 25 14.64 -4.41 -22.68
C ASN A 25 15.69 -4.73 -21.60
N PRO A 26 17.01 -4.55 -21.86
CA PRO A 26 18.09 -5.02 -21.00
C PRO A 26 18.24 -4.25 -19.69
N TRP A 27 17.42 -3.21 -19.45
CA TRP A 27 17.44 -2.42 -18.21
C TRP A 27 16.20 -2.65 -17.34
N VAL A 28 15.29 -3.52 -17.76
CA VAL A 28 14.07 -3.91 -17.05
C VAL A 28 14.23 -5.30 -16.46
N PHE A 29 14.04 -5.43 -15.18
CA PHE A 29 14.06 -6.70 -14.46
C PHE A 29 12.72 -6.90 -13.78
N PHE A 30 12.26 -8.12 -13.73
CA PHE A 30 10.93 -8.47 -13.23
C PHE A 30 11.05 -9.50 -12.10
N GLN A 31 10.31 -9.29 -11.03
CA GLN A 31 10.17 -10.25 -9.94
C GLN A 31 8.69 -10.41 -9.60
N GLU A 32 8.18 -11.63 -9.72
CA GLU A 32 6.82 -11.98 -9.34
C GLU A 32 6.82 -12.52 -7.92
N TYR A 33 5.90 -12.02 -7.10
CA TYR A 33 5.64 -12.54 -5.77
C TYR A 33 4.47 -13.50 -5.83
N ARG A 34 4.62 -14.65 -5.21
CA ARG A 34 3.52 -15.58 -4.97
C ARG A 34 3.40 -15.83 -3.49
N GLN A 35 2.21 -15.69 -2.96
CA GLN A 35 1.85 -16.11 -1.63
C GLN A 35 1.01 -17.38 -1.77
N ASP A 36 1.53 -18.51 -1.30
CA ASP A 36 0.96 -19.84 -1.51
C ASP A 36 0.75 -20.16 -3.02
N THR A 37 -0.49 -20.31 -3.47
CA THR A 37 -0.85 -20.56 -4.88
C THR A 37 -1.34 -19.32 -5.63
N GLU A 38 -1.55 -18.20 -4.92
CA GLU A 38 -2.05 -16.95 -5.48
C GLU A 38 -0.90 -15.98 -5.79
N PRO A 39 -1.00 -15.18 -6.88
CA PRO A 39 -0.01 -14.15 -7.16
C PRO A 39 -0.07 -13.05 -6.11
N GLY A 40 0.97 -12.90 -5.30
CA GLY A 40 1.11 -11.85 -4.28
C GLY A 40 1.47 -10.48 -4.83
N GLY A 41 1.54 -10.34 -6.17
CA GLY A 41 1.85 -9.10 -6.87
C GLY A 41 3.14 -9.15 -7.66
N THR A 42 3.52 -8.00 -8.20
CA THR A 42 4.72 -7.84 -9.03
C THR A 42 5.56 -6.66 -8.55
N ILE A 43 6.88 -6.85 -8.53
CA ILE A 43 7.84 -5.76 -8.39
C ILE A 43 8.72 -5.78 -9.63
N THR A 44 8.68 -4.69 -10.38
CA THR A 44 9.53 -4.50 -11.55
C THR A 44 10.57 -3.45 -11.23
N TYR A 45 11.85 -3.72 -11.48
CA TYR A 45 12.90 -2.75 -11.21
C TYR A 45 13.68 -2.37 -12.46
N TYR A 46 14.14 -1.14 -12.48
CA TYR A 46 14.72 -0.46 -13.61
C TYR A 46 16.06 0.19 -13.20
N ASN A 47 17.15 -0.21 -13.81
CA ASN A 47 18.43 0.47 -13.64
C ASN A 47 18.42 1.80 -14.41
N VAL A 48 18.00 2.88 -13.75
CA VAL A 48 17.82 4.19 -14.39
C VAL A 48 19.16 4.75 -14.85
N PHE A 49 20.08 4.92 -13.91
CA PHE A 49 21.47 5.30 -14.16
C PHE A 49 22.35 4.90 -12.95
N SER A 50 23.67 5.15 -13.07
CA SER A 50 24.62 4.81 -11.99
C SER A 50 24.19 5.42 -10.66
N GLY A 51 23.98 4.59 -9.67
CA GLY A 51 23.54 4.99 -8.33
C GLY A 51 22.02 5.10 -8.17
N VAL A 52 21.18 4.84 -9.21
CA VAL A 52 19.73 4.93 -9.09
C VAL A 52 19.01 3.74 -9.68
N ILE A 53 18.22 3.08 -8.83
CA ILE A 53 17.30 2.01 -9.21
C ILE A 53 15.88 2.45 -8.88
N LEU A 54 14.97 2.31 -9.83
CA LEU A 54 13.55 2.56 -9.68
C LEU A 54 12.80 1.24 -9.60
N PHE A 55 11.89 1.10 -8.63
CA PHE A 55 10.99 -0.04 -8.46
C PHE A 55 9.56 0.41 -8.70
N GLN A 56 8.84 -0.32 -9.54
CA GLN A 56 7.40 -0.23 -9.64
C GLN A 56 6.80 -1.40 -8.85
N ASN A 57 6.08 -1.08 -7.80
CA ASN A 57 5.48 -2.03 -6.88
C ASN A 57 3.98 -2.14 -7.19
N ARG A 58 3.50 -3.37 -7.40
CA ARG A 58 2.08 -3.75 -7.49
C ARG A 58 1.88 -4.97 -6.61
N ILE A 59 1.61 -4.75 -5.33
CA ILE A 59 1.63 -5.76 -4.27
C ILE A 59 0.19 -6.07 -3.86
N HIS A 60 -0.14 -7.37 -3.74
CA HIS A 60 -1.44 -7.88 -3.32
C HIS A 60 -1.24 -8.90 -2.20
N THR A 61 -0.87 -8.39 -1.02
CA THR A 61 -0.69 -9.17 0.21
C THR A 61 -0.83 -8.25 1.42
N ASP A 62 -1.00 -8.81 2.59
CA ASP A 62 -1.12 -8.05 3.85
C ASP A 62 0.23 -7.54 4.36
N SER A 63 1.33 -8.19 3.99
CA SER A 63 2.68 -7.78 4.41
C SER A 63 3.76 -8.34 3.50
N CYS A 64 4.90 -7.67 3.47
CA CYS A 64 6.14 -8.22 2.95
C CYS A 64 7.30 -7.88 3.89
N GLU A 65 8.26 -8.77 3.94
CA GLU A 65 9.51 -8.61 4.67
C GLU A 65 10.62 -8.28 3.68
N GLU A 66 11.40 -7.28 3.99
CA GLU A 66 12.49 -6.82 3.14
C GLU A 66 13.80 -6.91 3.93
N ILE A 67 14.71 -7.74 3.44
CA ILE A 67 16.07 -7.87 3.97
C ILE A 67 17.01 -7.21 2.96
N ARG A 68 17.81 -6.28 3.42
CA ARG A 68 18.79 -5.55 2.60
C ARG A 68 20.18 -5.78 3.12
N GLU A 69 21.10 -6.01 2.21
CA GLU A 69 22.52 -5.93 2.54
C GLU A 69 22.86 -4.47 2.90
N LYS A 70 23.86 -4.31 3.78
CA LYS A 70 24.36 -2.99 4.21
C LYS A 70 24.65 -2.11 3.00
N ALA A 71 23.79 -1.13 2.75
CA ALA A 71 23.96 -0.16 1.69
C ALA A 71 23.81 1.24 2.28
N ASN A 72 24.69 2.16 1.93
CA ASN A 72 24.48 3.58 2.20
C ASN A 72 23.63 4.16 1.06
N ALA A 73 22.32 4.11 1.23
CA ALA A 73 21.38 4.52 0.20
C ALA A 73 20.22 5.33 0.79
N LEU A 74 19.77 6.31 0.03
CA LEU A 74 18.52 7.02 0.28
C LEU A 74 17.39 6.25 -0.44
N ALA A 75 16.35 5.86 0.29
CA ALA A 75 15.15 5.31 -0.30
C ALA A 75 14.05 6.36 -0.30
N ILE A 76 13.39 6.51 -1.45
CA ILE A 76 12.28 7.43 -1.66
C ILE A 76 11.11 6.61 -2.17
N ASN A 77 10.04 6.52 -1.37
CA ASN A 77 8.88 5.69 -1.66
C ASN A 77 7.65 6.58 -1.87
N PHE A 78 6.99 6.45 -3.00
CA PHE A 78 5.74 7.14 -3.32
C PHE A 78 4.58 6.16 -3.34
N CYS A 79 3.50 6.47 -2.62
CA CYS A 79 2.27 5.70 -2.64
C CYS A 79 1.33 6.24 -3.73
N ALA A 80 1.07 5.43 -4.76
CA ALA A 80 0.09 5.78 -5.79
C ALA A 80 -1.32 5.35 -5.38
N ASN A 81 -1.49 4.12 -4.88
CA ASN A 81 -2.75 3.57 -4.42
C ASN A 81 -2.50 2.62 -3.22
N GLY A 82 -3.57 2.33 -2.49
CA GLY A 82 -3.44 1.51 -1.28
C GLY A 82 -2.86 2.28 -0.12
N ARG A 83 -2.19 1.60 0.77
CA ARG A 83 -1.44 2.16 1.91
C ARG A 83 -0.36 1.19 2.32
N PHE A 84 0.75 1.72 2.81
CA PHE A 84 1.71 0.87 3.48
C PHE A 84 2.12 1.45 4.84
N GLU A 85 2.45 0.56 5.73
CA GLU A 85 2.99 0.85 7.04
C GLU A 85 4.44 0.39 7.06
N SER A 86 5.30 1.23 7.57
CA SER A 86 6.70 0.90 7.78
C SER A 86 7.07 1.12 9.23
N GLN A 87 7.67 0.12 9.84
CA GLN A 87 8.13 0.19 11.21
C GLN A 87 9.54 0.75 11.23
N PHE A 88 9.75 1.85 11.98
CA PHE A 88 11.03 2.57 12.05
C PHE A 88 11.76 2.32 13.34
N SER A 89 11.04 2.10 14.43
CA SER A 89 11.57 1.74 15.72
C SER A 89 10.69 0.65 16.33
N GLU A 90 11.10 0.11 17.47
CA GLU A 90 10.25 -0.83 18.22
C GLU A 90 8.89 -0.23 18.59
N ASN A 91 8.82 1.10 18.71
CA ASN A 91 7.65 1.79 19.24
C ASN A 91 6.89 2.64 18.20
N ASP A 92 7.50 2.97 17.05
CA ASP A 92 6.93 3.92 16.11
C ASP A 92 6.74 3.35 14.71
N LEU A 93 5.61 3.71 14.14
CA LEU A 93 5.16 3.25 12.84
C LEU A 93 4.77 4.46 11.97
N GLY A 94 5.29 4.52 10.76
CA GLY A 94 4.84 5.46 9.73
C GLY A 94 3.78 4.85 8.84
N ILE A 95 2.75 5.62 8.53
CA ILE A 95 1.69 5.23 7.60
C ILE A 95 1.74 6.14 6.39
N VAL A 96 1.94 5.54 5.22
CA VAL A 96 2.03 6.23 3.93
C VAL A 96 0.74 6.00 3.16
N GLU A 97 0.06 7.08 2.80
CA GLU A 97 -1.21 7.05 2.08
C GLU A 97 -1.05 7.58 0.64
N PRO A 98 -2.05 7.40 -0.25
CA PRO A 98 -1.95 7.88 -1.63
C PRO A 98 -1.61 9.36 -1.72
N GLY A 99 -0.59 9.68 -2.51
CA GLY A 99 -0.04 11.03 -2.66
C GLY A 99 1.05 11.39 -1.64
N ASP A 100 1.32 10.53 -0.64
CA ASP A 100 2.45 10.71 0.27
C ASP A 100 3.75 10.19 -0.36
N VAL A 101 4.85 10.80 0.06
CA VAL A 101 6.20 10.31 -0.15
C VAL A 101 6.86 10.01 1.18
N ALA A 102 7.55 8.90 1.27
CA ALA A 102 8.37 8.51 2.40
C ALA A 102 9.84 8.52 1.97
N VAL A 103 10.69 9.13 2.78
CA VAL A 103 12.14 9.15 2.55
C VAL A 103 12.82 8.51 3.75
N SER A 104 13.72 7.59 3.51
CA SER A 104 14.48 6.89 4.56
C SER A 104 15.92 6.67 4.19
N LEU A 105 16.80 6.66 5.19
CA LEU A 105 18.22 6.36 5.04
C LEU A 105 18.45 4.88 5.41
N TYR A 106 19.24 4.22 4.57
CA TYR A 106 19.77 2.89 4.82
C TYR A 106 21.29 3.00 4.91
N ASP A 107 21.82 2.98 6.13
CA ASP A 107 23.25 3.24 6.41
C ASP A 107 23.97 2.06 7.09
N GLY A 108 23.35 0.91 7.15
CA GLY A 108 23.86 -0.29 7.79
C GLY A 108 23.55 -0.39 9.29
N GLU A 109 23.10 0.69 9.93
CA GLU A 109 22.52 0.69 11.28
C GLU A 109 21.00 0.67 11.19
N HIS A 110 20.45 1.34 10.19
CA HIS A 110 19.00 1.47 9.98
C HIS A 110 18.56 0.75 8.69
N GLY A 111 17.38 0.16 8.72
CA GLY A 111 16.69 -0.35 7.54
C GLY A 111 17.23 -1.64 6.92
N THR A 112 18.16 -2.35 7.59
CA THR A 112 18.67 -3.65 7.11
C THR A 112 17.60 -4.74 7.08
N HIS A 113 16.62 -4.64 7.95
CA HIS A 113 15.46 -5.51 8.01
C HIS A 113 14.23 -4.66 8.27
N SER A 114 13.27 -4.68 7.37
CA SER A 114 12.02 -3.95 7.53
C SER A 114 10.82 -4.82 7.18
N ILE A 115 9.74 -4.64 7.93
CA ILE A 115 8.45 -5.27 7.65
C ILE A 115 7.52 -4.18 7.18
N SER A 116 7.11 -4.26 5.92
CA SER A 116 6.06 -3.43 5.36
C SER A 116 4.73 -4.16 5.46
N ARG A 117 3.69 -3.48 5.97
CA ARG A 117 2.34 -4.01 6.06
C ARG A 117 1.42 -3.21 5.16
N PHE A 118 0.45 -3.90 4.55
CA PHE A 118 -0.51 -3.31 3.63
C PHE A 118 -1.93 -3.47 4.20
N PRO A 119 -2.44 -2.48 4.98
CA PRO A 119 -3.69 -2.61 5.73
C PRO A 119 -4.93 -2.87 4.88
N LEU A 120 -4.85 -2.61 3.57
CA LEU A 120 -5.91 -2.84 2.59
C LEU A 120 -5.70 -4.13 1.77
N GLY A 121 -4.66 -4.93 2.08
CA GLY A 121 -4.31 -6.11 1.31
C GLY A 121 -3.67 -5.80 -0.06
N PHE A 122 -3.41 -4.54 -0.38
CA PHE A 122 -2.72 -4.14 -1.60
C PHE A 122 -1.96 -2.83 -1.46
N TYR A 123 -0.95 -2.65 -2.32
CA TYR A 123 -0.17 -1.43 -2.45
C TYR A 123 0.37 -1.28 -3.87
N ASP A 124 0.13 -0.12 -4.46
CA ASP A 124 0.74 0.31 -5.70
C ASP A 124 1.62 1.54 -5.45
N GLY A 125 2.85 1.53 -5.93
CA GLY A 125 3.73 2.66 -5.75
C GLY A 125 5.07 2.56 -6.47
N LEU A 126 5.88 3.58 -6.29
CA LEU A 126 7.25 3.65 -6.78
C LEU A 126 8.23 3.72 -5.61
N SER A 127 9.36 3.05 -5.75
CA SER A 127 10.49 3.21 -4.83
C SER A 127 11.75 3.53 -5.62
N LEU A 128 12.47 4.58 -5.21
CA LEU A 128 13.78 4.93 -5.73
C LEU A 128 14.82 4.59 -4.67
N TYR A 129 15.82 3.80 -5.06
CA TYR A 129 17.02 3.56 -4.25
C TYR A 129 18.16 4.34 -4.85
N VAL A 130 18.77 5.22 -4.04
CA VAL A 130 19.70 6.23 -4.50
C VAL A 130 20.99 6.16 -3.69
N ASP A 131 22.07 5.69 -4.31
CA ASP A 131 23.41 5.97 -3.87
C ASP A 131 23.73 7.42 -4.25
N CYS A 132 23.71 8.30 -3.25
CA CYS A 132 23.80 9.75 -3.48
C CYS A 132 25.10 10.14 -4.20
N ASP A 133 26.23 9.50 -3.87
CA ASP A 133 27.54 9.84 -4.44
C ASP A 133 27.64 9.43 -5.91
N LEU A 134 27.22 8.21 -6.23
CA LEU A 134 27.20 7.72 -7.61
C LEU A 134 26.18 8.48 -8.46
N ALA A 135 24.99 8.75 -7.91
CA ALA A 135 23.95 9.49 -8.59
C ALA A 135 24.38 10.93 -8.91
N MET A 136 24.95 11.66 -7.94
CA MET A 136 25.45 13.02 -8.15
C MET A 136 26.57 13.08 -9.18
N LYS A 137 27.53 12.12 -9.17
CA LYS A 137 28.57 12.03 -10.20
C LYS A 137 27.99 11.82 -11.60
N TRP A 138 27.01 10.94 -11.71
CA TRP A 138 26.37 10.69 -12.99
C TRP A 138 25.57 11.90 -13.49
N LEU A 139 24.80 12.55 -12.62
CA LEU A 139 24.02 13.75 -12.93
C LEU A 139 24.90 14.91 -13.36
N ALA A 140 25.99 15.19 -12.64
CA ALA A 140 26.93 16.24 -12.99
C ALA A 140 27.57 16.03 -14.36
N LYS A 141 27.83 14.76 -14.75
CA LYS A 141 28.39 14.43 -16.06
C LYS A 141 27.39 14.59 -17.19
N ASN A 142 26.15 14.15 -17.00
CA ASN A 142 25.14 14.06 -18.07
C ASN A 142 24.20 15.27 -18.12
N PHE A 143 24.03 15.98 -17.00
CA PHE A 143 23.22 17.19 -16.87
C PHE A 143 24.00 18.30 -16.15
N PRO A 144 25.09 18.82 -16.72
CA PRO A 144 25.98 19.78 -16.04
C PRO A 144 25.31 21.13 -15.73
N CYS A 145 24.16 21.41 -16.35
CA CYS A 145 23.36 22.61 -16.07
C CYS A 145 22.46 22.46 -14.83
N LEU A 146 22.32 21.25 -14.27
CA LEU A 146 21.46 21.01 -13.11
C LEU A 146 22.28 20.99 -11.82
N SER A 147 21.93 21.86 -10.88
CA SER A 147 22.55 21.89 -9.55
C SER A 147 21.76 20.99 -8.57
N ILE A 148 21.90 19.66 -8.73
CA ILE A 148 21.22 18.68 -7.85
C ILE A 148 22.17 18.29 -6.72
N ASN A 149 21.76 18.54 -5.47
CA ASN A 149 22.47 18.14 -4.27
C ASN A 149 21.63 17.21 -3.41
N LEU A 150 21.83 15.90 -3.57
CA LEU A 150 21.09 14.86 -2.84
C LEU A 150 21.45 14.81 -1.35
N ASN A 151 22.65 15.24 -0.96
CA ASN A 151 23.00 15.36 0.46
C ASN A 151 22.21 16.49 1.12
N HIS A 152 22.00 17.61 0.43
CA HIS A 152 21.14 18.67 0.94
C HIS A 152 19.67 18.21 1.08
N LEU A 153 19.17 17.44 0.12
CA LEU A 153 17.84 16.80 0.23
C LEU A 153 17.73 15.92 1.47
N LYS A 154 18.74 15.07 1.68
CA LYS A 154 18.83 14.21 2.87
C LYS A 154 18.78 15.04 4.15
N ASP A 155 19.67 16.05 4.27
CA ASP A 155 19.77 16.88 5.46
C ASP A 155 18.50 17.69 5.72
N GLN A 156 17.80 18.14 4.65
CA GLN A 156 16.58 18.91 4.75
C GLN A 156 15.39 18.08 5.23
N LEU A 157 15.23 16.85 4.70
CA LEU A 157 14.07 16.01 5.02
C LEU A 157 14.29 15.16 6.26
N LEU A 158 15.48 14.61 6.45
CA LEU A 158 15.75 13.68 7.54
C LEU A 158 16.20 14.38 8.81
N LYS A 159 16.92 15.51 8.72
CA LYS A 159 17.47 16.25 9.88
C LYS A 159 18.12 15.30 10.89
N ASP A 160 17.54 15.21 12.10
CA ASP A 160 17.99 14.33 13.18
C ASP A 160 17.31 12.94 13.17
N HIS A 161 16.54 12.65 12.11
CA HIS A 161 15.84 11.39 11.92
C HIS A 161 16.38 10.66 10.70
N TRP A 162 16.30 9.34 10.70
CA TRP A 162 16.65 8.52 9.53
C TRP A 162 15.47 8.25 8.59
N TYR A 163 14.33 8.85 8.88
CA TYR A 163 13.07 8.65 8.17
C TYR A 163 12.16 9.87 8.21
N TRP A 164 11.45 10.12 7.12
CA TRP A 164 10.43 11.16 6.98
C TRP A 164 9.28 10.71 6.09
N VAL A 165 8.03 11.09 6.42
CA VAL A 165 6.83 10.90 5.58
C VAL A 165 6.05 12.20 5.49
N GLY A 166 5.53 12.47 4.32
CA GLY A 166 4.60 13.57 4.11
C GLY A 166 4.04 13.62 2.70
N PRO A 167 3.12 14.56 2.44
CA PRO A 167 2.55 14.75 1.12
C PRO A 167 3.65 15.14 0.12
N ALA A 168 3.65 14.47 -1.04
CA ALA A 168 4.60 14.76 -2.13
C ALA A 168 4.46 16.18 -2.68
N GLY A 169 3.29 16.79 -2.48
CA GLY A 169 2.92 18.07 -3.11
C GLY A 169 2.60 17.88 -4.60
N THR A 170 1.77 18.77 -5.12
CA THR A 170 1.15 18.62 -6.45
C THR A 170 2.15 18.33 -7.57
N ARG A 171 3.32 19.02 -7.58
CA ARG A 171 4.31 18.85 -8.65
C ARG A 171 5.03 17.51 -8.57
N CYS A 172 5.54 17.13 -7.41
CA CYS A 172 6.19 15.84 -7.23
C CYS A 172 5.22 14.69 -7.44
N GLU A 173 4.00 14.79 -6.89
CA GLU A 173 2.96 13.80 -7.08
C GLU A 173 2.64 13.56 -8.57
N HIS A 174 2.55 14.64 -9.36
CA HIS A 174 2.34 14.54 -10.81
C HIS A 174 3.44 13.73 -11.48
N VAL A 175 4.70 14.03 -11.20
CA VAL A 175 5.84 13.32 -11.81
C VAL A 175 5.89 11.86 -11.35
N PHE A 176 5.63 11.58 -10.08
CA PHE A 176 5.57 10.21 -9.59
C PHE A 176 4.44 9.40 -10.25
N ARG A 177 3.24 9.97 -10.39
CA ARG A 177 2.12 9.30 -11.07
C ARG A 177 2.41 9.03 -12.53
N GLU A 178 2.97 10.00 -13.23
CA GLU A 178 3.40 9.83 -14.62
C GLU A 178 4.44 8.72 -14.76
N LEU A 179 5.45 8.69 -13.91
CA LEU A 179 6.44 7.61 -13.87
C LEU A 179 5.78 6.25 -13.59
N PHE A 180 4.88 6.19 -12.61
CA PHE A 180 4.17 4.95 -12.26
C PHE A 180 3.38 4.37 -13.43
N GLU A 181 2.76 5.23 -14.22
CA GLU A 181 1.97 4.83 -15.38
C GLU A 181 2.85 4.43 -16.58
N CYS A 182 3.94 5.17 -16.84
CA CYS A 182 4.67 5.02 -18.10
C CYS A 182 5.95 4.19 -18.02
N VAL A 183 6.48 3.90 -16.82
CA VAL A 183 7.82 3.29 -16.67
C VAL A 183 8.01 1.96 -17.41
N SER A 184 6.94 1.19 -17.60
CA SER A 184 6.99 -0.11 -18.27
C SER A 184 7.16 -0.03 -19.80
N TYR A 185 6.83 1.11 -20.41
CA TYR A 185 6.87 1.29 -21.88
C TYR A 185 7.63 2.51 -22.36
N ALA A 186 8.01 3.42 -21.45
CA ALA A 186 8.75 4.62 -21.83
C ALA A 186 10.22 4.33 -22.12
N ASP A 187 10.84 5.17 -22.93
CA ASP A 187 12.28 5.12 -23.19
C ASP A 187 13.08 5.41 -21.91
N LYS A 188 14.23 4.74 -21.79
CA LYS A 188 15.13 4.94 -20.66
C LYS A 188 15.53 6.40 -20.46
N ALA A 189 15.80 7.13 -21.56
CA ALA A 189 16.14 8.55 -21.49
C ALA A 189 15.02 9.40 -20.88
N TYR A 190 13.77 9.09 -21.20
CA TYR A 190 12.62 9.74 -20.61
C TYR A 190 12.55 9.52 -19.09
N ILE A 191 12.72 8.26 -18.66
CA ILE A 191 12.74 7.91 -17.22
C ILE A 191 13.90 8.63 -16.50
N GLN A 192 15.08 8.72 -17.14
CA GLN A 192 16.22 9.45 -16.59
C GLN A 192 15.91 10.94 -16.37
N LEU A 193 15.25 11.59 -17.33
CA LEU A 193 14.81 12.98 -17.23
C LEU A 193 13.79 13.16 -16.10
N LYS A 194 12.80 12.29 -16.00
CA LYS A 194 11.79 12.36 -14.96
C LYS A 194 12.34 12.12 -13.56
N VAL A 195 13.30 11.22 -13.41
CA VAL A 195 13.98 11.00 -12.12
C VAL A 195 14.86 12.23 -11.77
N ALA A 196 15.55 12.84 -12.74
CA ALA A 196 16.28 14.08 -12.51
C ALA A 196 15.33 15.24 -12.13
N GLU A 197 14.15 15.34 -12.75
CA GLU A 197 13.09 16.28 -12.38
C GLU A 197 12.63 16.09 -10.94
N LEU A 198 12.42 14.83 -10.49
CA LEU A 198 12.07 14.55 -9.10
C LEU A 198 13.14 15.04 -8.13
N PHE A 199 14.41 14.85 -8.43
CA PHE A 199 15.51 15.32 -7.58
C PHE A 199 15.59 16.85 -7.47
N LEU A 200 15.06 17.58 -8.45
CA LEU A 200 14.92 19.03 -8.39
C LEU A 200 13.68 19.46 -7.58
N LEU A 201 12.62 18.67 -7.62
CA LEU A 201 11.35 19.01 -6.97
C LEU A 201 11.28 18.58 -5.50
N LEU A 202 11.89 17.44 -5.14
CA LEU A 202 11.85 16.91 -3.78
C LEU A 202 12.37 17.88 -2.71
N PRO A 203 13.41 18.69 -2.91
CA PRO A 203 13.82 19.73 -1.95
C PRO A 203 12.76 20.81 -1.71
N LEU A 204 11.80 20.96 -2.64
CA LEU A 204 10.70 21.91 -2.51
C LEU A 204 9.52 21.36 -1.70
N VAL A 205 9.51 20.05 -1.44
CA VAL A 205 8.58 19.42 -0.52
C VAL A 205 8.94 19.91 0.88
N ARG A 206 8.22 20.92 1.34
CA ARG A 206 8.47 21.48 2.68
C ARG A 206 8.14 20.39 3.70
N SER A 207 9.05 20.19 4.65
CA SER A 207 8.70 19.59 5.92
C SER A 207 7.72 20.55 6.60
N GLN A 208 6.43 20.49 6.22
CA GLN A 208 5.42 21.05 7.12
C GLN A 208 5.69 20.34 8.43
N GLU A 209 5.64 21.09 9.53
CA GLU A 209 5.64 20.52 10.89
C GLU A 209 4.43 19.58 10.98
N CYS A 210 4.59 18.40 10.41
CA CYS A 210 3.60 17.34 10.49
C CYS A 210 3.70 16.76 11.88
N THR A 211 3.11 17.47 12.82
CA THR A 211 2.80 16.95 14.14
C THR A 211 1.98 15.68 13.98
N GLU A 212 2.57 14.52 14.01
CA GLU A 212 1.93 13.20 14.00
C GLU A 212 1.98 12.39 12.68
N GLN A 213 3.13 12.31 12.05
CA GLN A 213 3.37 11.31 11.01
C GLN A 213 3.67 9.92 11.58
N TYR A 214 4.04 9.87 12.86
CA TYR A 214 4.36 8.65 13.58
C TYR A 214 3.27 8.29 14.55
N TYR A 215 2.91 7.02 14.55
CA TYR A 215 1.90 6.48 15.45
C TYR A 215 2.55 5.47 16.37
N PRO A 216 2.33 5.56 17.70
CA PRO A 216 2.78 4.54 18.62
C PRO A 216 2.26 3.16 18.19
N MET A 217 3.15 2.20 18.06
CA MET A 217 2.83 0.83 17.62
C MET A 217 1.68 0.22 18.43
N GLN A 218 1.68 0.44 19.74
CA GLN A 218 0.61 -0.04 20.63
C GLN A 218 -0.76 0.50 20.23
N GLN A 219 -0.85 1.78 19.87
CA GLN A 219 -2.13 2.38 19.45
C GLN A 219 -2.60 1.84 18.10
N VAL A 220 -1.69 1.60 17.17
CA VAL A 220 -2.01 0.99 15.87
C VAL A 220 -2.50 -0.45 16.07
N GLN A 221 -1.82 -1.23 16.91
CA GLN A 221 -2.24 -2.60 17.23
C GLN A 221 -3.59 -2.61 17.93
N LEU A 222 -3.84 -1.68 18.85
CA LEU A 222 -5.15 -1.52 19.49
C LEU A 222 -6.23 -1.24 18.44
N VAL A 223 -6.00 -0.28 17.53
CA VAL A 223 -7.00 0.04 16.49
C VAL A 223 -7.28 -1.14 15.57
N ARG A 224 -6.28 -1.96 15.24
CA ARG A 224 -6.48 -3.22 14.50
C ARG A 224 -7.36 -4.20 15.29
N HIS A 225 -7.05 -4.41 16.56
CA HIS A 225 -7.86 -5.26 17.43
C HIS A 225 -9.31 -4.77 17.52
N LEU A 226 -9.52 -3.45 17.69
CA LEU A 226 -10.88 -2.87 17.70
C LEU A 226 -11.60 -3.04 16.36
N ARG A 227 -10.90 -2.95 15.22
CA ARG A 227 -11.46 -3.29 13.92
C ARG A 227 -11.93 -4.74 13.90
N ASP A 228 -11.11 -5.68 14.35
CA ASP A 228 -11.45 -7.12 14.34
C ASP A 228 -12.68 -7.40 15.21
N LEU A 229 -12.80 -6.75 16.35
CA LEU A 229 -14.02 -6.82 17.17
C LEU A 229 -15.24 -6.27 16.44
N LEU A 230 -15.11 -5.16 15.72
CA LEU A 230 -16.22 -4.54 14.97
C LEU A 230 -16.72 -5.40 13.80
N ILE A 231 -15.85 -6.20 13.19
CA ILE A 231 -16.21 -7.06 12.04
C ILE A 231 -16.59 -8.48 12.45
N SER A 232 -16.08 -8.99 13.57
CA SER A 232 -16.39 -10.34 14.06
C SER A 232 -17.82 -10.46 14.61
N ASP A 233 -18.37 -9.39 15.17
CA ASP A 233 -19.69 -9.37 15.74
C ASP A 233 -20.64 -8.46 14.94
N THR A 234 -21.26 -9.04 13.92
CA THR A 234 -22.23 -8.34 13.06
C THR A 234 -23.56 -8.04 13.77
N THR A 235 -23.84 -8.75 14.87
CA THR A 235 -25.11 -8.66 15.62
C THR A 235 -25.00 -7.74 16.83
N SER A 236 -23.78 -7.43 17.29
CA SER A 236 -23.55 -6.58 18.46
C SER A 236 -24.05 -5.15 18.21
N ARG A 237 -24.73 -4.63 19.23
CA ARG A 237 -25.10 -3.21 19.32
C ARG A 237 -24.00 -2.35 19.93
N THR A 238 -22.80 -2.91 20.08
CA THR A 238 -21.66 -2.20 20.67
C THR A 238 -21.30 -0.99 19.81
N THR A 239 -21.32 0.19 20.42
CA THR A 239 -21.02 1.43 19.72
C THR A 239 -19.51 1.68 19.67
N ILE A 240 -19.07 2.56 18.77
CA ILE A 240 -17.68 2.99 18.69
C ILE A 240 -17.24 3.62 20.00
N GLU A 241 -18.15 4.36 20.65
CA GLU A 241 -17.96 5.01 21.94
C GLU A 241 -17.75 4.00 23.08
N ASP A 242 -18.51 2.92 23.09
CA ASP A 242 -18.37 1.86 24.10
C ASP A 242 -17.05 1.11 23.95
N LEU A 243 -16.69 0.76 22.72
CA LEU A 243 -15.39 0.15 22.44
C LEU A 243 -14.22 1.06 22.81
N ALA A 244 -14.29 2.30 22.42
CA ALA A 244 -13.24 3.28 22.75
C ALA A 244 -13.09 3.44 24.26
N ARG A 245 -14.19 3.50 25.00
CA ARG A 245 -14.21 3.58 26.46
C ARG A 245 -13.64 2.33 27.13
N ALA A 246 -14.05 1.15 26.68
CA ALA A 246 -13.59 -0.12 27.23
C ALA A 246 -12.08 -0.34 27.05
N HIS A 247 -11.49 0.24 26.00
CA HIS A 247 -10.09 0.10 25.68
C HIS A 247 -9.24 1.37 25.94
N HIS A 248 -9.78 2.32 26.70
CA HIS A 248 -9.07 3.53 27.14
C HIS A 248 -8.46 4.37 26.01
N ILE A 249 -9.11 4.42 24.83
CA ILE A 249 -8.74 5.29 23.71
C ILE A 249 -9.84 6.34 23.50
N SER A 250 -9.48 7.59 23.21
CA SER A 250 -10.51 8.57 22.83
C SER A 250 -11.10 8.22 21.44
N VAL A 251 -12.40 8.48 21.27
CA VAL A 251 -13.10 8.26 19.98
C VAL A 251 -12.40 9.00 18.85
N THR A 252 -12.00 10.24 19.07
CA THR A 252 -11.28 11.07 18.09
C THR A 252 -9.96 10.42 17.68
N ARG A 253 -9.17 9.91 18.64
CA ARG A 253 -7.89 9.24 18.36
C ARG A 253 -8.13 7.94 17.61
N PHE A 254 -9.11 7.14 18.01
CA PHE A 254 -9.50 5.91 17.34
C PHE A 254 -9.88 6.19 15.88
N GLN A 255 -10.79 7.13 15.63
CA GLN A 255 -11.22 7.52 14.28
C GLN A 255 -10.05 8.04 13.42
N LYS A 256 -9.15 8.84 13.99
CA LYS A 256 -8.00 9.40 13.29
C LYS A 256 -7.04 8.30 12.83
N ILE A 257 -6.62 7.41 13.74
CA ILE A 257 -5.72 6.30 13.40
C ILE A 257 -6.42 5.34 12.42
N PHE A 258 -7.68 5.01 12.65
CA PHE A 258 -8.45 4.13 11.79
C PHE A 258 -8.54 4.67 10.35
N LYS A 259 -8.86 5.96 10.20
CA LYS A 259 -8.93 6.60 8.90
C LYS A 259 -7.57 6.62 8.20
N LYS A 260 -6.49 6.83 8.94
CA LYS A 260 -5.13 6.78 8.39
C LYS A 260 -4.78 5.37 7.90
N LEU A 261 -5.11 4.33 8.68
CA LEU A 261 -4.86 2.92 8.32
C LEU A 261 -5.70 2.45 7.12
N TYR A 262 -7.01 2.71 7.16
CA TYR A 262 -7.97 2.10 6.23
C TYR A 262 -8.54 3.06 5.19
N GLY A 263 -8.19 4.35 5.23
CA GLY A 263 -8.59 5.37 4.25
C GLY A 263 -10.03 5.83 4.33
N THR A 264 -10.80 5.28 5.24
CA THR A 264 -12.23 5.56 5.37
C THR A 264 -12.65 5.64 6.85
N SER A 265 -13.85 6.16 7.12
CA SER A 265 -14.36 6.17 8.48
C SER A 265 -14.69 4.74 8.96
N ILE A 266 -14.67 4.52 10.29
CA ILE A 266 -15.03 3.24 10.90
C ILE A 266 -16.42 2.78 10.42
N TYR A 267 -17.39 3.70 10.41
CA TYR A 267 -18.75 3.41 9.96
C TYR A 267 -18.81 2.91 8.50
N GLN A 268 -18.11 3.60 7.59
CA GLN A 268 -18.09 3.22 6.17
C GLN A 268 -17.36 1.88 5.97
N TYR A 269 -16.27 1.66 6.68
CA TYR A 269 -15.53 0.40 6.63
C TYR A 269 -16.39 -0.79 7.05
N VAL A 270 -17.03 -0.71 8.24
CA VAL A 270 -17.89 -1.76 8.75
C VAL A 270 -19.10 -1.99 7.83
N LYS A 271 -19.67 -0.91 7.29
CA LYS A 271 -20.77 -1.01 6.32
C LYS A 271 -20.35 -1.74 5.05
N GLN A 272 -19.18 -1.42 4.50
CA GLN A 272 -18.64 -2.09 3.31
C GLN A 272 -18.35 -3.57 3.58
N TYR A 273 -17.69 -3.88 4.68
CA TYR A 273 -17.41 -5.25 5.09
C TYR A 273 -18.70 -6.08 5.21
N ARG A 274 -19.73 -5.55 5.87
CA ARG A 274 -21.04 -6.22 6.00
C ARG A 274 -21.71 -6.46 4.65
N LEU A 275 -21.61 -5.53 3.71
CA LEU A 275 -22.12 -5.72 2.35
C LEU A 275 -21.34 -6.81 1.60
N GLU A 276 -20.03 -6.91 1.79
CA GLU A 276 -19.19 -7.96 1.19
C GLU A 276 -19.54 -9.34 1.77
N GLN A 277 -19.69 -9.47 3.08
CA GLN A 277 -20.18 -10.73 3.69
C GLN A 277 -21.56 -11.12 3.18
N ALA A 278 -22.45 -10.14 3.00
CA ALA A 278 -23.77 -10.41 2.45
C ALA A 278 -23.73 -10.93 1.01
N THR A 279 -22.72 -10.60 0.19
CA THR A 279 -22.58 -11.20 -1.16
C THR A 279 -22.35 -12.71 -1.08
N ILE A 280 -21.54 -13.16 -0.11
CA ILE A 280 -21.27 -14.58 0.12
C ILE A 280 -22.56 -15.31 0.52
N GLU A 281 -23.32 -14.73 1.45
CA GLU A 281 -24.62 -15.30 1.86
C GLU A 281 -25.64 -15.32 0.72
N LEU A 282 -25.68 -14.27 -0.10
CA LEU A 282 -26.57 -14.19 -1.26
C LEU A 282 -26.31 -15.29 -2.29
N THR A 283 -25.04 -15.66 -2.48
CA THR A 283 -24.64 -16.68 -3.46
C THR A 283 -24.73 -18.11 -2.92
N ASN A 284 -24.40 -18.30 -1.64
CA ASN A 284 -24.22 -19.63 -1.05
C ASN A 284 -25.42 -20.13 -0.23
N SER A 285 -26.43 -19.27 -0.01
CA SER A 285 -27.59 -19.67 0.81
C SER A 285 -28.94 -19.39 0.13
N ALA A 286 -29.99 -20.09 0.57
CA ALA A 286 -31.38 -19.85 0.18
C ALA A 286 -32.10 -18.90 1.12
N ARG A 287 -31.42 -18.29 2.09
CA ARG A 287 -31.99 -17.40 3.11
C ARG A 287 -32.69 -16.20 2.47
N SER A 288 -33.70 -15.66 3.15
CA SER A 288 -34.41 -14.49 2.64
C SER A 288 -33.50 -13.26 2.59
N ILE A 289 -33.74 -12.35 1.64
CA ILE A 289 -33.02 -11.07 1.56
C ILE A 289 -33.16 -10.26 2.86
N THR A 290 -34.33 -10.40 3.51
CA THR A 290 -34.63 -9.72 4.78
C THR A 290 -33.76 -10.27 5.90
N ASP A 291 -33.62 -11.58 6.03
CA ASP A 291 -32.76 -12.18 7.06
C ASP A 291 -31.28 -11.83 6.86
N ILE A 292 -30.79 -11.89 5.62
CA ILE A 292 -29.42 -11.49 5.28
C ILE A 292 -29.20 -10.00 5.61
N ALA A 293 -30.18 -9.14 5.33
CA ALA A 293 -30.07 -7.72 5.66
C ALA A 293 -30.00 -7.47 7.17
N LEU A 294 -30.78 -8.18 7.96
CA LEU A 294 -30.78 -8.07 9.42
C LEU A 294 -29.44 -8.58 10.01
N ASP A 295 -28.97 -9.73 9.57
CA ASP A 295 -27.68 -10.29 10.01
C ASP A 295 -26.49 -9.42 9.59
N ALA A 296 -26.59 -8.77 8.43
CA ALA A 296 -25.63 -7.76 8.01
C ALA A 296 -25.75 -6.44 8.82
N GLY A 297 -26.61 -6.39 9.86
CA GLY A 297 -26.76 -5.26 10.77
C GLY A 297 -27.49 -4.05 10.18
N PHE A 298 -28.27 -4.24 9.12
CA PHE A 298 -29.12 -3.18 8.57
C PHE A 298 -30.48 -3.17 9.28
N SER A 299 -31.02 -1.98 9.52
CA SER A 299 -32.30 -1.82 10.22
C SER A 299 -33.50 -2.24 9.37
N SER A 300 -33.34 -2.44 8.06
CA SER A 300 -34.37 -2.92 7.14
C SER A 300 -33.79 -3.43 5.84
N ALA A 301 -34.50 -4.34 5.16
CA ALA A 301 -34.17 -4.81 3.82
C ALA A 301 -34.12 -3.69 2.78
N SER A 302 -34.90 -2.61 2.93
CA SER A 302 -34.86 -1.44 2.04
C SER A 302 -33.53 -0.71 2.11
N LYS A 303 -33.07 -0.35 3.32
CA LYS A 303 -31.76 0.32 3.52
C LYS A 303 -30.58 -0.54 3.08
N PHE A 304 -30.68 -1.85 3.28
CA PHE A 304 -29.73 -2.81 2.74
C PHE A 304 -29.73 -2.77 1.22
N GLY A 305 -30.88 -2.92 0.59
CA GLY A 305 -31.03 -2.93 -0.86
C GLY A 305 -30.52 -1.67 -1.54
N GLU A 306 -30.80 -0.48 -0.98
CA GLU A 306 -30.27 0.79 -1.46
C GLU A 306 -28.73 0.85 -1.35
N SER A 307 -28.18 0.46 -0.21
CA SER A 307 -26.73 0.47 0.03
C SER A 307 -26.01 -0.55 -0.86
N PHE A 308 -26.61 -1.74 -1.04
CA PHE A 308 -26.09 -2.80 -1.90
C PHE A 308 -26.09 -2.37 -3.37
N LYS A 309 -27.23 -1.82 -3.86
CA LYS A 309 -27.33 -1.31 -5.22
C LYS A 309 -26.35 -0.17 -5.49
N LYS A 310 -26.13 0.72 -4.52
CA LYS A 310 -25.13 1.79 -4.62
C LYS A 310 -23.72 1.24 -4.76
N ARG A 311 -23.39 0.12 -4.09
CA ARG A 311 -22.05 -0.48 -4.10
C ARG A 311 -21.81 -1.36 -5.33
N TYR A 312 -22.78 -2.19 -5.71
CA TYR A 312 -22.63 -3.24 -6.73
C TYR A 312 -23.36 -2.96 -8.05
N GLY A 313 -24.11 -1.87 -8.13
CA GLY A 313 -24.86 -1.48 -9.34
C GLY A 313 -26.17 -2.23 -9.53
N VAL A 314 -26.39 -3.34 -8.82
CA VAL A 314 -27.58 -4.22 -8.92
C VAL A 314 -28.20 -4.44 -7.55
N THR A 315 -29.50 -4.81 -7.53
CA THR A 315 -30.17 -5.17 -6.27
C THR A 315 -29.69 -6.52 -5.74
N PRO A 316 -29.82 -6.81 -4.41
CA PRO A 316 -29.47 -8.11 -3.85
C PRO A 316 -30.14 -9.28 -4.55
N THR A 317 -31.41 -9.13 -4.95
CA THR A 317 -32.15 -10.15 -5.69
C THR A 317 -31.57 -10.40 -7.07
N GLN A 318 -31.25 -9.33 -7.81
CA GLN A 318 -30.60 -9.45 -9.12
C GLN A 318 -29.22 -10.07 -9.00
N TYR A 319 -28.44 -9.68 -7.98
CA TYR A 319 -27.12 -10.25 -7.70
C TYR A 319 -27.22 -11.76 -7.47
N ARG A 320 -28.15 -12.21 -6.61
CA ARG A 320 -28.42 -13.64 -6.34
C ARG A 320 -28.73 -14.40 -7.62
N LEU A 321 -29.61 -13.89 -8.48
CA LEU A 321 -29.97 -14.54 -9.74
C LEU A 321 -28.79 -14.69 -10.69
N GLN A 322 -28.01 -13.63 -10.88
CA GLN A 322 -26.83 -13.64 -11.77
C GLN A 322 -25.79 -14.69 -11.38
N PHE A 323 -25.61 -14.94 -10.09
CA PHE A 323 -24.61 -15.90 -9.61
C PHE A 323 -25.16 -17.34 -9.52
N ARG A 324 -26.44 -17.54 -9.28
CA ARG A 324 -27.07 -18.86 -9.34
C ARG A 324 -27.06 -19.42 -10.77
N ASP A 325 -27.36 -18.61 -11.76
CA ASP A 325 -27.32 -19.03 -13.14
C ASP A 325 -25.88 -19.41 -13.60
N ARG A 326 -24.86 -18.74 -13.09
CA ARG A 326 -23.47 -19.10 -13.38
C ARG A 326 -23.04 -20.42 -12.73
N ASN A 327 -23.41 -20.66 -11.49
CA ASN A 327 -23.08 -21.90 -10.78
C ASN A 327 -23.89 -23.10 -11.32
N GLY A 328 -25.14 -22.89 -11.77
CA GLY A 328 -25.95 -23.91 -12.43
C GLY A 328 -25.37 -24.37 -13.77
N ILE A 329 -24.69 -23.50 -14.52
CA ILE A 329 -24.00 -23.84 -15.75
C ILE A 329 -22.72 -24.66 -15.49
N ILE A 330 -22.04 -24.45 -14.36
CA ILE A 330 -20.85 -25.22 -13.99
C ILE A 330 -21.22 -26.64 -13.57
N GLU A 331 -22.32 -26.84 -12.85
CA GLU A 331 -22.81 -28.18 -12.46
C GLU A 331 -23.31 -28.98 -13.67
N LEU A 332 -23.91 -28.33 -14.68
CA LEU A 332 -24.32 -29.00 -15.92
C LEU A 332 -23.14 -29.41 -16.81
N ASN A 333 -22.03 -28.73 -16.74
CA ASN A 333 -20.82 -29.07 -17.52
C ASN A 333 -19.90 -30.09 -16.83
N GLN A 334 -20.15 -30.46 -15.57
CA GLN A 334 -19.42 -31.54 -14.89
C GLN A 334 -20.13 -32.90 -14.98
N ASN A 335 -21.32 -32.95 -15.53
CA ASN A 335 -22.13 -34.17 -15.73
C ASN A 335 -22.28 -34.58 -17.20
N ILE A 336 -21.42 -34.09 -18.10
CA ILE A 336 -21.25 -34.56 -19.46
C ILE A 336 -19.76 -34.99 -19.61
#